data_d3b7d932b2984d602b22ebc9dfb6e379
#
_entry.id   d3b7d932b2984d602b22ebc9dfb6e379
#
_cell.length_a   1.000
_cell.length_b   1.000
_cell.length_c   1.000
_cell.angle_alpha   90.00
_cell.angle_beta   90.00
_cell.angle_gamma   90.00
#
_symmetry.space_group_name_H-M   'P 1'
#
loop_
_entity.id
_entity.type
_entity.pdbx_description
1 polymer ?
#
loop_
_entity_poly.entity_id
_entity_poly.type
_entity_poly.pdbx_seq_one_letter_code
_entity_poly.pdbx_strand_id
1 'polypeptide(L)'
;MSRKKFTTIEAAERLMHSMEAAINNMIDEVKKPVDPDVNGSARKAELTAIKQTATDAKELLVERQRLEQMIKDLKNNGGIEEAKDYSGGFAERFSK
;
A
#
# COMPACT_ATOMS: atom_id res chain seq x y z
N MET A 1 -30.07 0.95 -2.62
CA MET A 1 -29.47 1.91 -3.37
C MET A 1 -28.36 1.35 -4.16
N SER A 2 -28.19 1.90 -5.14
CA SER A 2 -27.23 1.34 -5.92
C SER A 2 -25.94 1.82 -5.46
N ARG A 3 -25.03 0.93 -5.49
CA ARG A 3 -23.76 1.24 -5.14
C ARG A 3 -23.11 1.99 -6.21
N LYS A 4 -22.50 3.05 -5.85
CA LYS A 4 -21.83 3.83 -6.80
C LYS A 4 -20.65 3.08 -7.35
N LYS A 5 -20.44 3.17 -8.61
CA LYS A 5 -19.31 2.52 -9.20
C LYS A 5 -18.09 3.41 -9.10
N PHE A 6 -16.99 2.86 -8.68
CA PHE A 6 -15.76 3.62 -8.61
C PHE A 6 -15.02 3.46 -9.91
N THR A 7 -14.45 4.54 -10.42
CA THR A 7 -13.51 4.39 -11.51
C THR A 7 -12.24 3.79 -10.93
N THR A 8 -11.42 3.28 -11.81
CA THR A 8 -10.16 2.71 -11.36
C THR A 8 -9.30 3.76 -10.69
N ILE A 9 -9.33 5.00 -11.21
CA ILE A 9 -8.55 6.06 -10.59
C ILE A 9 -9.02 6.34 -9.17
N GLU A 10 -10.33 6.44 -8.99
CA GLU A 10 -10.86 6.72 -7.67
C GLU A 10 -10.51 5.63 -6.68
N ALA A 11 -10.65 4.38 -7.11
CA ALA A 11 -10.33 3.27 -6.24
C ALA A 11 -8.85 3.25 -5.90
N ALA A 12 -8.02 3.55 -6.88
CA ALA A 12 -6.58 3.57 -6.65
C ALA A 12 -6.20 4.68 -5.68
N GLU A 13 -6.84 5.84 -5.82
CA GLU A 13 -6.54 6.94 -4.91
C GLU A 13 -6.97 6.62 -3.48
N ARG A 14 -8.12 5.98 -3.35
CA ARG A 14 -8.56 5.59 -2.01
C ARG A 14 -7.65 4.55 -1.40
N LEU A 15 -7.19 3.62 -2.22
CA LEU A 15 -6.25 2.63 -1.73
C LEU A 15 -4.94 3.29 -1.31
N MET A 16 -4.48 4.26 -2.09
CA MET A 16 -3.25 4.95 -1.76
C MET A 16 -3.36 5.66 -0.42
N HIS A 17 -4.49 6.31 -0.16
CA HIS A 17 -4.69 6.96 1.12
C HIS A 17 -4.72 5.96 2.27
N SER A 18 -5.33 4.81 2.05
CA SER A 18 -5.37 3.77 3.06
C SER A 18 -3.96 3.26 3.34
N MET A 19 -3.17 3.11 2.30
CA MET A 19 -1.80 2.66 2.48
C MET A 19 -0.98 3.68 3.25
N GLU A 20 -1.21 4.96 2.99
CA GLU A 20 -0.50 6.01 3.72
C GLU A 20 -0.82 5.96 5.20
N ALA A 21 -2.08 5.75 5.52
CA ALA A 21 -2.47 5.64 6.93
C ALA A 21 -1.81 4.42 7.57
N ALA A 22 -1.78 3.30 6.86
CA ALA A 22 -1.16 2.10 7.40
C ALA A 22 0.34 2.31 7.59
N ILE A 23 0.99 2.97 6.64
CA ILE A 23 2.40 3.23 6.74
C ILE A 23 2.69 4.10 7.96
N ASN A 24 1.87 5.13 8.18
CA ASN A 24 2.06 5.99 9.35
C ASN A 24 1.90 5.22 10.65
N ASN A 25 0.93 4.31 10.71
CA ASN A 25 0.77 3.49 11.88
C ASN A 25 1.98 2.60 12.11
N MET A 26 2.53 2.07 11.04
CA MET A 26 3.71 1.22 11.15
C MET A 26 4.93 2.02 11.60
N ILE A 27 5.06 3.24 11.11
CA ILE A 27 6.14 4.10 11.54
C ILE A 27 6.05 4.34 13.04
N ASP A 28 4.84 4.58 13.52
CA ASP A 28 4.64 4.81 14.95
C ASP A 28 5.00 3.57 15.74
N GLU A 29 4.68 2.39 15.22
CA GLU A 29 5.03 1.16 15.90
C GLU A 29 6.53 0.97 15.98
N VAL A 30 7.22 1.27 14.89
CA VAL A 30 8.66 1.11 14.86
C VAL A 30 9.35 2.08 15.81
N LYS A 31 8.76 3.24 16.01
CA LYS A 31 9.33 4.25 16.88
C LYS A 31 9.18 3.94 18.37
N LYS A 32 8.27 3.06 18.71
CA LYS A 32 8.04 2.79 20.11
C LYS A 32 9.29 2.24 20.77
N PRO A 33 9.64 2.76 21.94
CA PRO A 33 10.80 2.24 22.62
C PRO A 33 10.53 0.85 23.17
N VAL A 34 11.54 0.03 23.17
CA VAL A 34 11.43 -1.29 23.77
C VAL A 34 11.43 -1.13 25.28
N ASP A 35 10.52 -1.83 25.94
CA ASP A 35 10.39 -1.76 27.38
C ASP A 35 11.72 -2.17 28.03
N PRO A 36 12.34 -1.32 28.83
CA PRO A 36 13.61 -1.66 29.43
C PRO A 36 13.55 -2.80 30.42
N ASP A 37 12.36 -3.10 30.92
CA ASP A 37 12.22 -4.19 31.86
C ASP A 37 12.06 -5.53 31.18
N VAL A 38 11.92 -5.54 29.89
CA VAL A 38 11.77 -6.76 29.13
C VAL A 38 13.14 -7.24 28.72
N ASN A 39 13.42 -8.50 28.93
CA ASN A 39 14.70 -9.03 28.49
C ASN A 39 14.52 -10.48 28.07
N GLY A 40 15.62 -11.11 27.69
CA GLY A 40 15.57 -12.50 27.27
C GLY A 40 14.77 -12.69 25.99
N SER A 41 14.02 -13.77 25.95
CA SER A 41 13.27 -14.11 24.75
C SER A 41 12.15 -13.11 24.48
N ALA A 42 11.60 -12.52 25.53
CA ALA A 42 10.56 -11.52 25.33
C ALA A 42 11.11 -10.29 24.61
N ARG A 43 12.31 -9.86 24.99
CA ARG A 43 12.92 -8.74 24.32
C ARG A 43 13.23 -9.07 22.87
N LYS A 44 13.70 -10.27 22.64
CA LYS A 44 14.00 -10.69 21.30
C LYS A 44 12.75 -10.70 20.44
N ALA A 45 11.64 -11.19 21.01
CA ALA A 45 10.39 -11.21 20.29
C ALA A 45 9.93 -9.80 19.93
N GLU A 46 10.11 -8.87 20.86
CA GLU A 46 9.72 -7.49 20.63
C GLU A 46 10.54 -6.88 19.51
N LEU A 47 11.84 -7.10 19.54
CA LEU A 47 12.70 -6.55 18.50
C LEU A 47 12.42 -7.17 17.16
N THR A 48 12.10 -8.46 17.13
CA THR A 48 11.74 -9.13 15.89
C THR A 48 10.46 -8.54 15.32
N ALA A 49 9.48 -8.26 16.19
CA ALA A 49 8.22 -7.69 15.74
C ALA A 49 8.44 -6.30 15.15
N ILE A 50 9.29 -5.49 15.77
CA ILE A 50 9.60 -4.17 15.26
C ILE A 50 10.26 -4.27 13.90
N LYS A 51 11.18 -5.19 13.77
CA LYS A 51 11.88 -5.38 12.50
C LYS A 51 10.90 -5.80 11.41
N GLN A 52 9.98 -6.70 11.76
CA GLN A 52 9.00 -7.14 10.78
C GLN A 52 8.11 -5.98 10.34
N THR A 53 7.70 -5.16 11.30
CA THR A 53 6.87 -4.01 10.98
C THR A 53 7.60 -3.05 10.06
N ALA A 54 8.90 -2.83 10.33
CA ALA A 54 9.68 -1.95 9.48
C ALA A 54 9.80 -2.50 8.06
N THR A 55 9.96 -3.81 7.93
CA THR A 55 10.02 -4.44 6.63
C THR A 55 8.69 -4.27 5.89
N ASP A 56 7.60 -4.50 6.60
CA ASP A 56 6.28 -4.35 6.01
C ASP A 56 6.03 -2.91 5.57
N ALA A 57 6.46 -1.96 6.38
CA ALA A 57 6.29 -0.55 6.02
C ALA A 57 7.08 -0.22 4.76
N LYS A 58 8.28 -0.75 4.66
CA LYS A 58 9.10 -0.52 3.48
C LYS A 58 8.44 -1.09 2.24
N GLU A 59 7.87 -2.28 2.36
CA GLU A 59 7.19 -2.88 1.23
C GLU A 59 5.97 -2.08 0.81
N LEU A 60 5.23 -1.57 1.79
CA LEU A 60 4.08 -0.73 1.46
C LEU A 60 4.50 0.56 0.78
N LEU A 61 5.65 1.12 1.18
CA LEU A 61 6.14 2.32 0.52
C LEU A 61 6.40 2.06 -0.96
N VAL A 62 6.98 0.91 -1.27
CA VAL A 62 7.24 0.57 -2.66
C VAL A 62 5.92 0.39 -3.41
N GLU A 63 4.97 -0.29 -2.80
CA GLU A 63 3.69 -0.50 -3.46
C GLU A 63 2.93 0.79 -3.64
N ARG A 64 3.03 1.69 -2.66
CA ARG A 64 2.40 2.99 -2.80
C ARG A 64 2.99 3.76 -3.97
N GLN A 65 4.28 3.68 -4.14
CA GLN A 65 4.95 4.36 -5.24
C GLN A 65 4.49 3.80 -6.58
N ARG A 66 4.34 2.49 -6.66
CA ARG A 66 3.85 1.89 -7.88
C ARG A 66 2.42 2.30 -8.17
N LEU A 67 1.62 2.38 -7.13
CA LEU A 67 0.23 2.78 -7.28
C LEU A 67 0.16 4.24 -7.73
N GLU A 68 1.01 5.07 -7.19
CA GLU A 68 1.05 6.47 -7.59
C GLU A 68 1.37 6.59 -9.07
N GLN A 69 2.32 5.80 -9.54
CA GLN A 69 2.68 5.82 -10.95
C GLN A 69 1.52 5.33 -11.80
N MET A 70 0.83 4.31 -11.33
CA MET A 70 -0.33 3.81 -12.06
C MET A 70 -1.40 4.89 -12.20
N ILE A 71 -1.63 5.62 -11.10
CA ILE A 71 -2.62 6.70 -11.15
C ILE A 71 -2.23 7.75 -12.17
N LYS A 72 -0.95 8.11 -12.20
CA LYS A 72 -0.48 9.09 -13.16
C LYS A 72 -0.68 8.60 -14.58
N ASP A 73 -0.39 7.34 -14.81
CA ASP A 73 -0.57 6.78 -16.13
C ASP A 73 -2.03 6.79 -16.56
N LEU A 74 -2.91 6.44 -15.63
CA LEU A 74 -4.33 6.44 -15.94
C LEU A 74 -4.83 7.84 -16.24
N LYS A 75 -4.35 8.82 -15.51
CA LYS A 75 -4.77 10.19 -15.74
C LYS A 75 -4.22 10.70 -17.05
N ASN A 76 -3.02 10.32 -17.40
CA ASN A 76 -2.44 10.75 -18.65
C ASN A 76 -3.18 10.18 -19.84
N ASN A 77 -3.76 9.00 -19.66
CA ASN A 77 -4.55 8.39 -20.70
C ASN A 77 -5.99 8.87 -20.67
N GLY A 78 -6.28 9.84 -19.82
CA GLY A 78 -7.61 10.36 -19.76
C GLY A 78 -8.55 9.57 -18.90
N GLY A 79 -8.10 8.48 -18.36
CA GLY A 79 -8.92 7.68 -17.50
C GLY A 79 -10.08 7.01 -18.17
N ILE A 80 -10.15 7.12 -19.48
CA ILE A 80 -11.29 6.63 -20.20
C ILE A 80 -11.33 5.15 -20.28
N GLU A 81 -10.21 4.59 -20.53
CA GLU A 81 -10.14 3.19 -20.80
C GLU A 81 -10.32 2.38 -19.56
N GLU A 82 -10.36 3.00 -18.46
CA GLU A 82 -10.41 2.24 -17.24
C GLU A 82 -11.61 1.36 -17.16
N ALA A 83 -12.66 1.75 -17.85
CA ALA A 83 -13.89 1.02 -17.68
C ALA A 83 -13.90 -0.26 -18.46
N LYS A 84 -13.29 -0.28 -19.60
CA LYS A 84 -13.45 -1.47 -20.36
C LYS A 84 -12.19 -2.07 -20.85
N ASP A 85 -11.35 -1.29 -21.38
CA ASP A 85 -10.16 -1.86 -21.94
C ASP A 85 -9.12 -2.12 -20.93
N TYR A 86 -9.29 -1.57 -19.78
CA TYR A 86 -8.27 -1.66 -18.79
C TYR A 86 -7.96 -3.10 -18.42
N SER A 87 -8.98 -3.87 -18.14
CA SER A 87 -8.71 -5.22 -17.70
C SER A 87 -8.10 -6.04 -18.84
N GLY A 88 -8.56 -5.83 -20.04
CA GLY A 88 -8.00 -6.54 -21.16
C GLY A 88 -6.56 -6.16 -21.42
N GLY A 89 -6.32 -4.87 -21.48
CA GLY A 89 -4.98 -4.40 -21.74
C GLY A 89 -4.03 -4.76 -20.62
N PHE A 90 -4.54 -4.70 -19.43
CA PHE A 90 -3.73 -5.02 -18.27
C PHE A 90 -3.30 -6.48 -18.32
N ALA A 91 -4.22 -7.35 -18.62
CA ALA A 91 -3.91 -8.76 -18.68
C ALA A 91 -2.91 -9.05 -19.80
N GLU A 92 -3.08 -8.41 -20.92
CA GLU A 92 -2.16 -8.60 -22.00
C GLU A 92 -0.76 -8.17 -21.63
N ARG A 93 -0.67 -7.08 -20.94
CA ARG A 93 0.60 -6.58 -20.55
C ARG A 93 1.33 -7.54 -19.65
N PHE A 94 0.59 -8.15 -18.77
CA PHE A 94 1.19 -9.07 -17.83
C PHE A 94 1.45 -10.43 -18.39
N SER A 95 0.75 -10.81 -19.43
CA SER A 95 1.00 -12.12 -19.96
C SER A 95 2.14 -12.15 -20.92
N LYS A 96 2.70 -11.05 -21.25
CA LYS A 96 3.84 -11.06 -22.11
C LYS A 96 5.12 -11.36 -21.43
#